data_0d57705b2449ae0f171da976b0d9c96f
#
_entry.id   0d57705b2449ae0f171da976b0d9c96f
#
_cell.length_a   1.000
_cell.length_b   1.000
_cell.length_c   1.000
_cell.angle_alpha   90.00
_cell.angle_beta   90.00
_cell.angle_gamma   90.00
#
_symmetry.space_group_name_H-M   'P 1'
#
loop_
_entity.id
_entity.type
_entity.pdbx_description
1 polymer ?
#
loop_
_entity_poly.entity_id
_entity_poly.type
_entity_poly.pdbx_seq_one_letter_code
_entity_poly.pdbx_strand_id
1 'polypeptide(L)'
;MKRAILAIVASCFLCAPVFALDKFDNEAAAQQHCPKDTVVWLNVPTMIWHYKGQRWYGKTKNGAYVCEKEAAASGARATKNGE
;
A
#
# COMPACT_ATOMS: atom_id res chain seq x y z
N MET A 1 -31.71 6.67 -32.77
CA MET A 1 -31.26 6.58 -32.30
C MET A 1 -30.56 6.30 -31.75
N LYS A 2 -30.20 6.30 -31.41
CA LYS A 2 -29.55 6.13 -30.95
C LYS A 2 -28.75 6.02 -30.40
N ARG A 3 -28.20 6.04 -29.90
CA ARG A 3 -27.50 6.02 -29.49
C ARG A 3 -26.66 6.24 -28.89
N ALA A 4 -26.27 6.35 -28.55
CA ALA A 4 -25.33 6.74 -28.12
C ALA A 4 -24.85 6.49 -26.94
N ILE A 5 -24.39 6.39 -26.41
CA ILE A 5 -24.16 6.20 -25.35
C ILE A 5 -23.10 5.73 -24.96
N LEU A 6 -22.55 5.51 -25.10
CA LEU A 6 -21.63 5.07 -24.89
C LEU A 6 -20.49 5.68 -24.51
N ALA A 7 -20.18 6.61 -24.69
CA ALA A 7 -19.05 7.34 -24.41
C ALA A 7 -18.75 7.43 -23.01
N ILE A 8 -19.67 7.27 -22.21
CA ILE A 8 -19.48 7.35 -20.87
C ILE A 8 -18.56 6.42 -20.34
N VAL A 9 -18.52 5.28 -20.87
CA VAL A 9 -17.65 4.29 -20.39
C VAL A 9 -16.24 4.72 -20.50
N ALA A 10 -15.95 5.39 -21.53
CA ALA A 10 -14.60 5.79 -21.72
C ALA A 10 -14.13 6.66 -20.60
N SER A 11 -14.97 7.46 -20.07
CA SER A 11 -14.50 8.30 -19.01
C SER A 11 -14.12 7.54 -17.80
N CYS A 12 -14.73 6.43 -17.52
CA CYS A 12 -14.33 5.66 -16.39
C CYS A 12 -12.96 5.13 -16.55
N PHE A 13 -12.56 4.87 -17.75
CA PHE A 13 -11.28 4.38 -17.95
C PHE A 13 -10.23 5.35 -17.71
N LEU A 14 -10.47 6.58 -17.89
CA LEU A 14 -9.48 7.58 -17.66
C LEU A 14 -9.15 7.77 -16.21
N CYS A 15 -9.98 7.30 -15.33
CA CYS A 15 -9.67 7.39 -13.92
C CYS A 15 -8.79 6.25 -13.56
N ALA A 16 -7.58 6.52 -13.16
CA ALA A 16 -6.68 5.50 -12.72
C ALA A 16 -7.24 4.87 -11.46
N PRO A 17 -7.10 3.59 -11.31
CA PRO A 17 -7.54 2.96 -10.07
C PRO A 17 -6.71 3.48 -8.91
N VAL A 18 -7.37 3.73 -7.83
CA VAL A 18 -6.71 4.15 -6.62
C VAL A 18 -6.77 2.97 -5.68
N PHE A 19 -5.62 2.49 -5.27
CA PHE A 19 -5.59 1.41 -4.34
C PHE A 19 -5.68 1.99 -2.95
N ALA A 20 -6.70 1.60 -2.22
CA ALA A 20 -6.78 1.93 -0.82
C ALA A 20 -5.87 0.95 -0.10
N LEU A 21 -4.79 1.44 0.44
CA LEU A 21 -3.85 0.61 1.15
C LEU A 21 -4.39 0.23 2.50
N ASP A 22 -4.53 -1.04 2.75
CA ASP A 22 -4.98 -1.53 4.04
C ASP A 22 -3.85 -1.42 5.04
N LYS A 23 -4.12 -0.76 6.15
CA LYS A 23 -3.15 -0.51 7.21
C LYS A 23 -3.60 -1.19 8.48
N PHE A 24 -2.66 -1.79 9.18
CA PHE A 24 -2.97 -2.57 10.36
C PHE A 24 -2.15 -2.10 11.56
N ASP A 25 -2.73 -2.28 12.74
CA ASP A 25 -2.08 -1.87 13.99
C ASP A 25 -1.10 -2.89 14.50
N ASN A 26 -1.19 -4.11 14.02
CA ASN A 26 -0.25 -5.13 14.47
C ASN A 26 0.14 -6.03 13.32
N GLU A 27 1.28 -6.64 13.46
CA GLU A 27 1.88 -7.47 12.44
C GLU A 27 1.01 -8.67 12.09
N ALA A 28 0.44 -9.30 13.10
CA ALA A 28 -0.35 -10.50 12.88
C ALA A 28 -1.58 -10.23 12.02
N ALA A 29 -2.24 -9.11 12.23
CA ALA A 29 -3.41 -8.77 11.43
C ALA A 29 -3.02 -8.55 9.98
N ALA A 30 -1.91 -7.89 9.74
CA ALA A 30 -1.43 -7.69 8.38
C ALA A 30 -1.08 -9.03 7.74
N GLN A 31 -0.42 -9.90 8.48
CA GLN A 31 -0.02 -11.19 7.95
C GLN A 31 -1.25 -12.05 7.62
N GLN A 32 -2.30 -11.95 8.40
CA GLN A 32 -3.53 -12.68 8.09
C GLN A 32 -4.18 -12.16 6.81
N HIS A 33 -4.08 -10.86 6.58
CA HIS A 33 -4.63 -10.26 5.38
C HIS A 33 -3.84 -10.72 4.14
N CYS A 34 -2.55 -10.88 4.26
CA CYS A 34 -1.71 -11.30 3.13
C CYS A 34 -0.77 -12.43 3.55
N PRO A 35 -1.31 -13.64 3.71
CA PRO A 35 -0.53 -14.74 4.27
C PRO A 35 0.67 -15.17 3.45
N LYS A 36 0.70 -14.82 2.18
CA LYS A 36 1.80 -15.19 1.30
C LYS A 36 2.71 -14.04 0.95
N ASP A 37 2.51 -12.90 1.57
CA ASP A 37 3.34 -11.73 1.30
C ASP A 37 4.12 -11.39 2.56
N THR A 38 5.06 -10.46 2.40
CA THR A 38 5.87 -9.98 3.51
C THR A 38 5.18 -8.79 4.14
N VAL A 39 5.07 -8.80 5.46
CA VAL A 39 4.55 -7.65 6.18
C VAL A 39 5.71 -6.69 6.41
N VAL A 40 5.48 -5.42 6.13
CA VAL A 40 6.48 -4.37 6.32
C VAL A 40 5.86 -3.24 7.13
N TRP A 41 6.71 -2.38 7.66
CA TRP A 41 6.26 -1.20 8.41
C TRP A 41 6.36 0.02 7.52
N LEU A 42 5.22 0.64 7.24
CA LEU A 42 5.18 1.82 6.38
C LEU A 42 5.17 3.08 7.22
N ASN A 43 6.15 3.95 6.98
CA ASN A 43 6.11 5.30 7.52
C ASN A 43 5.21 6.10 6.59
N VAL A 44 4.00 6.37 7.03
CA VAL A 44 2.97 6.92 6.15
C VAL A 44 3.35 8.27 5.55
N PRO A 45 3.88 9.22 6.31
CA PRO A 45 4.17 10.52 5.71
C PRO A 45 5.19 10.48 4.57
N THR A 46 6.11 9.55 4.60
CA THR A 46 7.13 9.48 3.57
C THR A 46 6.86 8.41 2.52
N MET A 47 5.93 7.51 2.82
CA MET A 47 5.65 6.35 1.96
C MET A 47 6.89 5.49 1.76
N ILE A 48 7.69 5.38 2.81
CA ILE A 48 8.87 4.51 2.81
C ILE A 48 8.62 3.40 3.82
N TRP A 49 8.86 2.17 3.41
CA TRP A 49 8.66 1.05 4.33
C TRP A 49 9.97 0.47 4.80
N HIS A 50 9.92 -0.16 5.97
CA HIS A 50 11.05 -0.81 6.61
C HIS A 50 10.73 -2.28 6.79
N TYR A 51 11.75 -3.12 6.63
CA TYR A 51 11.58 -4.56 6.82
C TYR A 51 11.81 -4.93 8.28
N LYS A 52 11.21 -6.04 8.67
CA LYS A 52 11.39 -6.55 10.03
C LYS A 52 12.88 -6.73 10.31
N GLY A 53 13.32 -6.29 11.47
CA GLY A 53 14.72 -6.31 11.83
C GLY A 53 15.46 -5.02 11.54
N GLN A 54 14.85 -4.14 10.78
CA GLN A 54 15.49 -2.86 10.52
C GLN A 54 15.16 -1.86 11.62
N ARG A 55 15.95 -0.79 11.66
CA ARG A 55 15.92 0.16 12.77
C ARG A 55 14.56 0.74 13.07
N TRP A 56 13.82 1.10 12.04
CA TRP A 56 12.56 1.82 12.22
C TRP A 56 11.32 0.96 12.09
N TYR A 57 11.49 -0.34 11.98
CA TYR A 57 10.35 -1.23 11.87
C TYR A 57 9.48 -1.14 13.12
N GLY A 58 8.23 -0.74 12.94
CA GLY A 58 7.30 -0.58 14.05
C GLY A 58 7.58 0.60 14.94
N LYS A 59 8.49 1.51 14.55
CA LYS A 59 8.96 2.54 15.46
C LYS A 59 8.80 3.97 15.00
N THR A 60 8.19 4.19 13.84
CA THR A 60 7.94 5.58 13.46
C THR A 60 6.58 6.01 14.00
N LYS A 61 6.44 7.31 14.23
CA LYS A 61 5.28 7.85 14.91
C LYS A 61 3.99 7.62 14.13
N ASN A 62 4.00 7.82 12.83
CA ASN A 62 2.81 7.70 12.02
C ASN A 62 2.99 6.58 11.01
N GLY A 63 2.99 5.37 11.50
CA GLY A 63 3.20 4.22 10.64
C GLY A 63 2.15 3.15 10.82
N ALA A 64 2.25 2.12 10.01
CA ALA A 64 1.33 1.00 10.06
C ALA A 64 1.98 -0.22 9.45
N TYR A 65 1.48 -1.40 9.85
CA TYR A 65 1.90 -2.63 9.21
C TYR A 65 1.09 -2.80 7.94
N VAL A 66 1.77 -3.09 6.86
CA VAL A 66 1.13 -3.24 5.54
C VAL A 66 1.76 -4.41 4.80
N CYS A 67 1.09 -4.85 3.76
CA CYS A 67 1.62 -5.90 2.91
C CYS A 67 2.51 -5.27 1.84
N GLU A 68 3.67 -5.85 1.64
CA GLU A 68 4.69 -5.24 0.77
C GLU A 68 4.18 -4.99 -0.64
N LYS A 69 3.51 -5.96 -1.25
CA LYS A 69 3.05 -5.79 -2.61
C LYS A 69 1.97 -4.73 -2.74
N GLU A 70 1.10 -4.66 -1.75
CA GLU A 70 0.07 -3.62 -1.73
C GLU A 70 0.70 -2.26 -1.54
N ALA A 71 1.71 -2.17 -0.67
CA ALA A 71 2.41 -0.92 -0.45
C ALA A 71 3.09 -0.45 -1.74
N ALA A 72 3.75 -1.35 -2.44
CA ALA A 72 4.38 -1.01 -3.70
C ALA A 72 3.36 -0.52 -4.73
N ALA A 73 2.22 -1.19 -4.80
CA ALA A 73 1.16 -0.80 -5.72
C ALA A 73 0.58 0.56 -5.37
N SER A 74 0.70 0.97 -4.11
CA SER A 74 0.23 2.28 -3.65
C SER A 74 1.24 3.40 -3.85
N GLY A 75 2.40 3.08 -4.37
CA GLY A 75 3.43 4.08 -4.60
C GLY A 75 4.49 4.18 -3.52
N ALA A 76 4.43 3.33 -2.52
CA ALA A 76 5.46 3.31 -1.50
C ALA A 76 6.70 2.58 -1.99
N ARG A 77 7.80 2.74 -1.29
CA ARG A 77 9.05 2.08 -1.64
C ARG A 77 9.84 1.69 -0.39
N ALA A 78 10.74 0.76 -0.57
CA ALA A 78 11.58 0.32 0.54
C ALA A 78 12.62 1.37 0.89
N THR A 79 13.01 1.40 2.15
CA THR A 79 14.09 2.27 2.58
C THR A 79 15.37 1.87 1.84
N LYS A 80 16.21 2.85 1.54
CA LYS A 80 17.43 2.60 0.78
C LYS A 80 18.61 2.32 1.67
N ASN A 81 18.54 2.69 2.91
CA ASN A 81 19.70 2.61 3.80
C ASN A 81 19.66 1.43 4.75
N GLY A 82 18.78 0.50 4.56
CA GLY A 82 18.67 -0.64 5.45
C GLY A 82 18.07 -0.29 6.81
N GLU A 83 17.41 0.83 6.88
CA GLU A 83 16.82 1.30 8.12
C GLU A 83 15.36 0.94 8.21
#